data_a26f560b539a62846f6a6d0bef1e06b7
#
_entry.id   a26f560b539a62846f6a6d0bef1e06b7
#
_cell.length_a   1.000
_cell.length_b   1.000
_cell.length_c   1.000
_cell.angle_alpha   90.00
_cell.angle_beta   90.00
_cell.angle_gamma   90.00
#
_symmetry.space_group_name_H-M   'P 1'
#
loop_
_entity.id
_entity.type
_entity.pdbx_description
1 polymer ?
#
loop_
_entity_poly.entity_id
_entity_poly.type
_entity_poly.pdbx_seq_one_letter_code
_entity_poly.pdbx_strand_id
1 'polypeptide(L)'
;MKKIIILAALLAAVVSLSSCKTLKEIPEDKTSAQIIQMGQNYVGIGDYKSAEFCYNTALDRFGSDANIYVESKYELGRIFLAQHKYEKAYKAFNEILSLYDTYAVPLPGAYKKLCNISINQIPAEYLADLKGESAE
;
A
#
# COMPACT_ATOMS: atom_id res chain seq x y z
N MET A 1 -41.66 -3.70 27.59
CA MET A 1 -41.17 -3.38 26.26
C MET A 1 -40.03 -2.35 26.27
N LYS A 2 -40.15 -1.19 26.93
CA LYS A 2 -39.06 -0.18 26.99
C LYS A 2 -37.74 -0.70 27.57
N LYS A 3 -37.75 -1.56 28.59
CA LYS A 3 -36.55 -2.14 29.21
C LYS A 3 -35.80 -3.12 28.31
N ILE A 4 -36.52 -3.84 27.45
CA ILE A 4 -35.93 -4.79 26.47
C ILE A 4 -35.24 -4.03 25.35
N ILE A 5 -35.83 -2.90 24.90
CA ILE A 5 -35.24 -2.06 23.86
C ILE A 5 -33.95 -1.41 24.33
N ILE A 6 -33.90 -0.95 25.58
CA ILE A 6 -32.69 -0.37 26.19
C ILE A 6 -31.58 -1.42 26.34
N LEU A 7 -31.93 -2.66 26.73
CA LEU A 7 -30.96 -3.75 26.85
C LEU A 7 -30.39 -4.16 25.49
N ALA A 8 -31.22 -4.19 24.43
CA ALA A 8 -30.79 -4.48 23.07
C ALA A 8 -29.91 -3.37 22.49
N ALA A 9 -30.19 -2.10 22.81
CA ALA A 9 -29.36 -0.96 22.40
C ALA A 9 -28.00 -0.97 23.12
N LEU A 10 -27.94 -1.36 24.39
CA LEU A 10 -26.68 -1.49 25.12
C LEU A 10 -25.81 -2.65 24.57
N LEU A 11 -26.44 -3.76 24.17
CA LEU A 11 -25.71 -4.92 23.60
C LEU A 11 -25.13 -4.60 22.22
N ALA A 12 -25.81 -3.79 21.40
CA ALA A 12 -25.33 -3.35 20.10
C ALA A 12 -24.12 -2.39 20.18
N ALA A 13 -24.03 -1.60 21.26
CA ALA A 13 -22.93 -0.66 21.47
C ALA A 13 -21.59 -1.36 21.86
N VAL A 14 -21.64 -2.57 22.39
CA VAL A 14 -20.44 -3.31 22.83
C VAL A 14 -19.71 -3.99 21.67
N VAL A 15 -20.38 -4.25 20.53
CA VAL A 15 -19.79 -4.92 19.35
C VAL A 15 -18.91 -3.98 18.52
N SER A 16 -19.03 -2.66 18.68
CA SER A 16 -18.30 -1.67 17.88
C SER A 16 -16.87 -1.35 18.38
N LEU A 17 -16.39 -2.01 19.43
CA LEU A 17 -15.02 -1.85 19.96
C LEU A 17 -14.05 -2.95 19.53
N SER A 18 -14.28 -3.55 18.35
CA SER A 18 -13.23 -4.34 17.69
C SER A 18 -12.16 -3.36 17.23
N SER A 19 -11.33 -2.92 18.15
CA SER A 19 -10.10 -2.18 17.87
C SER A 19 -9.28 -3.01 16.89
N CYS A 20 -9.21 -2.61 15.63
CA CYS A 20 -8.25 -3.16 14.67
C CYS A 20 -6.86 -2.94 15.28
N LYS A 21 -6.28 -3.98 15.85
CA LYS A 21 -4.90 -3.92 16.34
C LYS A 21 -4.00 -3.82 15.12
N THR A 22 -3.54 -2.62 14.82
CA THR A 22 -2.51 -2.40 13.80
C THR A 22 -1.30 -3.27 14.12
N LEU A 23 -0.76 -3.96 13.11
CA LEU A 23 0.45 -4.77 13.22
C LEU A 23 1.62 -3.90 13.68
N LYS A 24 2.35 -4.35 14.69
CA LYS A 24 3.48 -3.60 15.28
C LYS A 24 4.83 -4.29 15.10
N GLU A 25 4.83 -5.58 14.81
CA GLU A 25 6.04 -6.37 14.74
C GLU A 25 5.87 -7.50 13.71
N ILE A 26 6.93 -7.78 12.97
CA ILE A 26 7.03 -8.93 12.06
C ILE A 26 8.27 -9.72 12.49
N PRO A 27 8.14 -11.02 12.81
CA PRO A 27 9.26 -11.86 13.23
C PRO A 27 10.42 -11.82 12.23
N GLU A 28 11.64 -11.88 12.74
CA GLU A 28 12.86 -11.77 11.93
C GLU A 28 13.07 -12.95 10.99
N ASP A 29 12.52 -14.12 11.32
CA ASP A 29 12.59 -15.35 10.52
C ASP A 29 11.67 -15.37 9.29
N LYS A 30 10.84 -14.31 9.09
CA LYS A 30 9.95 -14.23 7.95
C LYS A 30 10.70 -13.94 6.66
N THR A 31 10.42 -14.74 5.64
CA THR A 31 10.91 -14.50 4.28
C THR A 31 10.21 -13.29 3.63
N SER A 32 10.82 -12.71 2.60
CA SER A 32 10.21 -11.65 1.80
C SER A 32 8.82 -12.02 1.28
N ALA A 33 8.66 -13.21 0.73
CA ALA A 33 7.39 -13.72 0.22
C ALA A 33 6.31 -13.81 1.32
N GLN A 34 6.68 -14.23 2.53
CA GLN A 34 5.74 -14.28 3.66
C GLN A 34 5.31 -12.88 4.09
N ILE A 35 6.24 -11.93 4.13
CA ILE A 35 5.93 -10.54 4.53
C ILE A 35 5.05 -9.88 3.48
N ILE A 36 5.33 -10.04 2.19
CA ILE A 36 4.50 -9.54 1.09
C ILE A 36 3.10 -10.15 1.16
N GLN A 37 2.99 -11.46 1.36
CA GLN A 37 1.69 -12.13 1.52
C GLN A 37 0.90 -11.58 2.73
N MET A 38 1.57 -11.28 3.84
CA MET A 38 0.93 -10.62 5.00
C MET A 38 0.38 -9.24 4.58
N GLY A 39 1.15 -8.45 3.85
CA GLY A 39 0.72 -7.16 3.32
C GLY A 39 -0.53 -7.28 2.45
N GLN A 40 -0.55 -8.24 1.52
CA GLN A 40 -1.71 -8.52 0.65
C GLN A 40 -2.95 -8.90 1.47
N ASN A 41 -2.79 -9.72 2.51
CA ASN A 41 -3.89 -10.10 3.39
C ASN A 41 -4.47 -8.89 4.13
N TYR A 42 -3.61 -7.98 4.63
CA TYR A 42 -4.06 -6.75 5.28
C TYR A 42 -4.75 -5.79 4.31
N VAL A 43 -4.28 -5.67 3.05
CA VAL A 43 -4.98 -4.94 1.99
C VAL A 43 -6.38 -5.52 1.77
N GLY A 44 -6.49 -6.86 1.73
CA GLY A 44 -7.76 -7.56 1.50
C GLY A 44 -8.84 -7.28 2.56
N ILE A 45 -8.44 -6.94 3.78
CA ILE A 45 -9.36 -6.56 4.87
C ILE A 45 -9.42 -5.05 5.12
N GLY A 46 -8.76 -4.24 4.28
CA GLY A 46 -8.77 -2.77 4.38
C GLY A 46 -7.88 -2.19 5.49
N ASP A 47 -7.05 -3.00 6.15
CA ASP A 47 -6.07 -2.51 7.12
C ASP A 47 -4.80 -2.02 6.42
N TYR A 48 -4.91 -0.87 5.79
CA TYR A 48 -3.81 -0.26 5.05
C TYR A 48 -2.60 0.09 5.92
N LYS A 49 -2.78 0.37 7.21
CA LYS A 49 -1.66 0.66 8.11
C LYS A 49 -0.78 -0.57 8.33
N SER A 50 -1.39 -1.71 8.61
CA SER A 50 -0.66 -2.97 8.75
C SER A 50 -0.05 -3.43 7.42
N ALA A 51 -0.73 -3.20 6.29
CA ALA A 51 -0.20 -3.46 4.96
C ALA A 51 1.02 -2.60 4.64
N GLU A 52 0.95 -1.28 4.88
CA GLU A 52 2.09 -0.35 4.72
C GLU A 52 3.28 -0.79 5.58
N PHE A 53 3.03 -1.23 6.82
CA PHE A 53 4.08 -1.74 7.70
C PHE A 53 4.75 -3.00 7.13
N CYS A 54 3.98 -3.94 6.57
CA CYS A 54 4.52 -5.14 5.92
C CYS A 54 5.41 -4.78 4.73
N TYR A 55 4.93 -3.95 3.80
CA TYR A 55 5.70 -3.61 2.61
C TYR A 55 6.95 -2.78 2.92
N ASN A 56 6.89 -1.86 3.88
CA ASN A 56 8.09 -1.15 4.35
C ASN A 56 9.09 -2.11 4.99
N THR A 57 8.64 -3.07 5.80
CA THR A 57 9.52 -4.11 6.36
C THR A 57 10.17 -4.97 5.26
N ALA A 58 9.42 -5.30 4.20
CA ALA A 58 9.98 -6.02 3.06
C ALA A 58 11.06 -5.21 2.34
N LEU A 59 10.85 -3.89 2.17
CA LEU A 59 11.83 -2.97 1.60
C LEU A 59 13.07 -2.86 2.49
N ASP A 60 12.90 -2.70 3.80
CA ASP A 60 14.00 -2.53 4.75
C ASP A 60 14.89 -3.78 4.82
N ARG A 61 14.28 -4.98 4.83
CA ARG A 61 15.02 -6.24 4.98
C ARG A 61 15.54 -6.82 3.66
N PHE A 62 14.80 -6.61 2.56
CA PHE A 62 15.04 -7.30 1.29
C PHE A 62 15.07 -6.37 0.07
N GLY A 63 15.04 -5.05 0.26
CA GLY A 63 14.98 -4.07 -0.83
C GLY A 63 16.22 -4.01 -1.73
N SER A 64 17.30 -4.72 -1.40
CA SER A 64 18.44 -4.94 -2.30
C SER A 64 18.10 -5.87 -3.46
N ASP A 65 17.07 -6.72 -3.33
CA ASP A 65 16.50 -7.49 -4.44
C ASP A 65 15.55 -6.60 -5.23
N ALA A 66 15.86 -6.38 -6.51
CA ALA A 66 15.09 -5.50 -7.37
C ALA A 66 13.63 -5.94 -7.57
N ASN A 67 13.35 -7.25 -7.53
CA ASN A 67 11.99 -7.76 -7.64
C ASN A 67 11.17 -7.40 -6.40
N ILE A 68 11.74 -7.63 -5.21
CA ILE A 68 11.11 -7.32 -3.93
C ILE A 68 10.88 -5.80 -3.81
N TYR A 69 11.88 -5.01 -4.21
CA TYR A 69 11.78 -3.55 -4.21
C TYR A 69 10.62 -3.08 -5.08
N VAL A 70 10.60 -3.50 -6.36
CA VAL A 70 9.56 -3.07 -7.32
C VAL A 70 8.17 -3.51 -6.88
N GLU A 71 8.02 -4.76 -6.44
CA GLU A 71 6.74 -5.29 -5.96
C GLU A 71 6.25 -4.52 -4.74
N SER A 72 7.09 -4.37 -3.71
CA SER A 72 6.70 -3.68 -2.47
C SER A 72 6.38 -2.21 -2.68
N LYS A 73 7.17 -1.49 -3.50
CA LYS A 73 6.91 -0.10 -3.87
C LYS A 73 5.61 0.05 -4.67
N TYR A 74 5.34 -0.87 -5.58
CA TYR A 74 4.10 -0.87 -6.35
C TYR A 74 2.87 -1.04 -5.44
N GLU A 75 2.91 -1.99 -4.52
CA GLU A 75 1.81 -2.22 -3.58
C GLU A 75 1.59 -1.02 -2.63
N LEU A 76 2.68 -0.37 -2.16
CA LEU A 76 2.56 0.89 -1.41
C LEU A 76 1.90 2.00 -2.25
N GLY A 77 2.28 2.14 -3.51
CA GLY A 77 1.66 3.08 -4.44
C GLY A 77 0.15 2.83 -4.61
N ARG A 78 -0.26 1.56 -4.72
CA ARG A 78 -1.67 1.16 -4.78
C ARG A 78 -2.43 1.50 -3.50
N ILE A 79 -1.82 1.28 -2.33
CA ILE A 79 -2.41 1.67 -1.04
C ILE A 79 -2.61 3.18 -0.98
N PHE A 80 -1.62 3.97 -1.37
CA PHE A 80 -1.73 5.42 -1.40
C PHE A 80 -2.81 5.90 -2.36
N LEU A 81 -2.92 5.27 -3.53
CA LEU A 81 -3.98 5.56 -4.50
C LEU A 81 -5.36 5.26 -3.92
N ALA A 82 -5.54 4.12 -3.27
CA ALA A 82 -6.80 3.74 -2.60
C ALA A 82 -7.18 4.67 -1.45
N GLN A 83 -6.19 5.29 -0.81
CA GLN A 83 -6.39 6.29 0.25
C GLN A 83 -6.51 7.73 -0.28
N HIS A 84 -6.55 7.94 -1.60
CA HIS A 84 -6.54 9.26 -2.24
C HIS A 84 -5.32 10.13 -1.91
N LYS A 85 -4.19 9.51 -1.53
CA LYS A 85 -2.90 10.16 -1.30
C LYS A 85 -2.14 10.24 -2.62
N TYR A 86 -2.66 11.03 -3.57
CA TYR A 86 -2.24 11.01 -4.98
C TYR A 86 -0.78 11.37 -5.21
N GLU A 87 -0.25 12.34 -4.47
CA GLU A 87 1.17 12.71 -4.54
C GLU A 87 2.09 11.53 -4.16
N LYS A 88 1.79 10.85 -3.05
CA LYS A 88 2.56 9.68 -2.61
C LYS A 88 2.45 8.53 -3.59
N ALA A 89 1.26 8.30 -4.14
CA ALA A 89 1.05 7.28 -5.15
C ALA A 89 1.85 7.57 -6.43
N TYR A 90 1.77 8.80 -6.94
CA TYR A 90 2.51 9.25 -8.10
C TYR A 90 4.02 9.11 -7.92
N LYS A 91 4.55 9.55 -6.79
CA LYS A 91 5.97 9.42 -6.44
C LYS A 91 6.41 7.96 -6.41
N ALA A 92 5.66 7.07 -5.75
CA ALA A 92 6.00 5.64 -5.67
C ALA A 92 6.05 4.98 -7.06
N PHE A 93 5.08 5.28 -7.94
CA PHE A 93 5.07 4.73 -9.29
C PHE A 93 6.19 5.29 -10.17
N ASN A 94 6.50 6.59 -10.07
CA ASN A 94 7.60 7.18 -10.83
C ASN A 94 8.97 6.70 -10.36
N GLU A 95 9.18 6.46 -9.06
CA GLU A 95 10.39 5.81 -8.57
C GLU A 95 10.61 4.44 -9.24
N ILE A 96 9.55 3.64 -9.41
CA ILE A 96 9.63 2.38 -10.13
C ILE A 96 9.95 2.62 -11.61
N LEU A 97 9.24 3.54 -12.27
CA LEU A 97 9.45 3.82 -13.70
C LEU A 97 10.87 4.28 -14.00
N SER A 98 11.47 5.10 -13.13
CA SER A 98 12.84 5.57 -13.28
C SER A 98 13.88 4.44 -13.25
N LEU A 99 13.59 3.35 -12.53
CA LEU A 99 14.48 2.18 -12.52
C LEU A 99 14.57 1.51 -13.90
N TYR A 100 13.47 1.47 -14.65
CA TYR A 100 13.46 0.90 -16.01
C TYR A 100 14.24 1.73 -17.02
N ASP A 101 14.42 3.02 -16.75
CA ASP A 101 15.18 3.91 -17.62
C ASP A 101 16.68 3.96 -17.26
N THR A 102 17.00 3.67 -15.98
CA THR A 102 18.35 3.80 -15.43
C THR A 102 19.12 2.48 -15.39
N TYR A 103 18.43 1.36 -15.14
CA TYR A 103 19.10 0.08 -14.94
C TYR A 103 19.02 -0.81 -16.19
N ALA A 104 20.19 -1.32 -16.65
CA ALA A 104 20.29 -2.37 -17.66
C ALA A 104 19.91 -3.78 -17.16
N VAL A 105 19.47 -3.90 -15.90
CA VAL A 105 19.07 -5.17 -15.29
C VAL A 105 17.63 -5.50 -15.68
N PRO A 106 17.31 -6.76 -16.03
CA PRO A 106 15.94 -7.14 -16.36
C PRO A 106 15.06 -7.06 -15.11
N LEU A 107 14.27 -5.97 -15.03
CA LEU A 107 13.21 -5.80 -14.04
C LEU A 107 11.94 -6.52 -14.51
N PRO A 108 11.03 -6.95 -13.61
CA PRO A 108 9.78 -7.58 -14.00
C PRO A 108 8.95 -6.68 -14.91
N GLY A 109 8.89 -6.97 -16.21
CA GLY A 109 8.31 -6.08 -17.23
C GLY A 109 6.85 -5.69 -17.02
N ALA A 110 6.10 -6.47 -16.25
CA ALA A 110 4.71 -6.18 -15.89
C ALA A 110 4.55 -4.86 -15.12
N TYR A 111 5.45 -4.53 -14.21
CA TYR A 111 5.33 -3.36 -13.34
C TYR A 111 5.45 -2.04 -14.06
N LYS A 112 6.24 -1.95 -15.14
CA LYS A 112 6.28 -0.74 -15.98
C LYS A 112 4.88 -0.38 -16.51
N LYS A 113 4.17 -1.37 -17.03
CA LYS A 113 2.79 -1.20 -17.53
C LYS A 113 1.81 -0.92 -16.39
N LEU A 114 1.92 -1.64 -15.28
CA LEU A 114 1.03 -1.48 -14.13
C LEU A 114 1.15 -0.10 -13.49
N CYS A 115 2.36 0.45 -13.36
CA CYS A 115 2.59 1.81 -12.85
C CYS A 115 1.91 2.85 -13.75
N ASN A 116 2.07 2.77 -15.07
CA ASN A 116 1.41 3.69 -16.00
C ASN A 116 -0.12 3.61 -15.90
N ILE A 117 -0.69 2.40 -15.79
CA ILE A 117 -2.14 2.22 -15.59
C ILE A 117 -2.57 2.86 -14.27
N SER A 118 -1.82 2.67 -13.18
CA SER A 118 -2.17 3.21 -11.87
C SER A 118 -2.05 4.74 -11.82
N ILE A 119 -1.05 5.32 -12.46
CA ILE A 119 -0.90 6.79 -12.60
C ILE A 119 -2.13 7.38 -13.32
N ASN A 120 -2.61 6.71 -14.38
CA ASN A 120 -3.80 7.17 -15.11
C ASN A 120 -5.11 7.09 -14.31
N GLN A 121 -5.12 6.45 -13.13
CA GLN A 121 -6.25 6.45 -12.20
C GLN A 121 -6.26 7.67 -11.26
N ILE A 122 -5.16 8.44 -11.22
CA ILE A 122 -5.11 9.71 -10.48
C ILE A 122 -5.98 10.73 -11.25
N PRO A 123 -6.90 11.45 -10.55
CA PRO A 123 -7.73 12.46 -11.21
C PRO A 123 -6.89 13.51 -11.92
N ALA A 124 -7.37 13.96 -13.09
CA ALA A 124 -6.59 14.80 -14.02
C ALA A 124 -6.14 16.13 -13.39
N GLU A 125 -6.96 16.70 -12.50
CA GLU A 125 -6.62 17.93 -11.78
C GLU A 125 -5.37 17.79 -10.91
N TYR A 126 -5.24 16.67 -10.17
CA TYR A 126 -4.05 16.38 -9.35
C TYR A 126 -2.85 16.01 -10.22
N LEU A 127 -3.09 15.26 -11.32
CA LEU A 127 -2.00 14.80 -12.19
C LEU A 127 -1.32 15.95 -12.92
N ALA A 128 -2.05 17.03 -13.26
CA ALA A 128 -1.49 18.22 -13.90
C ALA A 128 -0.50 18.94 -12.97
N ASP A 129 -0.88 19.13 -11.70
CA ASP A 129 -0.03 19.78 -10.70
C ASP A 129 1.24 18.94 -10.43
N LEU A 130 1.10 17.63 -10.22
CA LEU A 130 2.20 16.72 -9.94
C LEU A 130 3.23 16.61 -11.10
N LYS A 131 2.77 16.75 -12.34
CA LYS A 131 3.67 16.78 -13.52
C LYS A 131 4.38 18.12 -13.66
N GLY A 132 3.77 19.21 -13.24
CA GLY A 132 4.38 20.54 -13.23
C GLY A 132 5.54 20.64 -12.23
N GLU A 133 5.35 20.13 -11.01
CA GLU A 133 6.40 20.10 -9.98
C GLU A 133 7.59 19.19 -10.33
N SER A 134 7.40 18.18 -11.18
CA SER A 134 8.47 17.24 -11.60
C SER A 134 9.35 17.80 -12.71
N ALA A 135 9.01 18.98 -13.27
CA ALA A 135 9.70 19.59 -14.42
C ALA A 135 10.62 20.76 -14.03
N GLU A 136 10.64 21.16 -12.75
CA GLU A 136 11.56 22.18 -12.16
C GLU A 136 12.73 21.49 -11.43
#